data_99b0a141b538a9f98a0e6d77c6a80b9f
#
_entry.id   99b0a141b538a9f98a0e6d77c6a80b9f
#
_cell.length_a   1.000
_cell.length_b   1.000
_cell.length_c   1.000
_cell.angle_alpha   90.00
_cell.angle_beta   90.00
_cell.angle_gamma   90.00
#
_symmetry.space_group_name_H-M   'P 1'
#
loop_
_entity.id
_entity.type
_entity.pdbx_description
1 polymer ?
#
loop_
_entity_poly.entity_id
_entity_poly.type
_entity_poly.pdbx_seq_one_letter_code
_entity_poly.pdbx_strand_id
1 'polypeptide(L)'
;MKKSIYILSFVIVLALIVIGCSATKSNESKGNDKIKINTTVFPLKSFANQIGGKYVSVKSIYPSGADLHTYEPTQKDIMNASKADMFLYTGDDLDPIAKKVAATIKKDNKKLSLGDEIDKSELLTDQHDEEHEEHEHHHGHHHGGYDPHVWLDPKFNQVFAKEIKDKLIKQDPKHKSYYEKNYKKLKEDLMSIDQKMKNITEDKQGNTVYISHESIGYLSERYGFVQKGIQNMNAEDPSQKALAKIVKEINDSGAKFILYEANVSNKVTDTIRKETKAKPLKFNNMESLSKEQAQDKTLTYQSLMEKNIKHLDMALNDNIKTDDEKTHNKHEKAIADGYFKDNQVKDRKLTDYQGHWQSVYPFLKDGTLDDVMKHKANEDNQMTEKEYKDYYQKGYQTNISNINITQDTITFKKDDKTLKGQYKYDGKDILKYEKGNRGVRYSFKLVGGNKELPKYVQFSDHNIAPKKAEHFHIFMGDNKQKVLKELDHWPTYYPKDLTKEQIKKEM
;
A
#
# COMPACT_ATOMS: atom_id res chain seq x y z
N MET A 1 44.89 45.76 -70.00
CA MET A 1 44.38 44.37 -70.01
C MET A 1 44.53 43.62 -68.70
N LYS A 2 45.66 43.73 -67.96
CA LYS A 2 45.85 42.96 -66.66
C LYS A 2 44.93 43.41 -65.53
N LYS A 3 44.53 44.68 -65.39
CA LYS A 3 43.61 45.19 -64.35
C LYS A 3 42.18 44.72 -64.53
N SER A 4 41.68 44.52 -65.70
CA SER A 4 40.30 44.06 -66.01
C SER A 4 40.15 42.60 -65.69
N ILE A 5 41.21 41.75 -65.73
CA ILE A 5 41.14 40.35 -65.45
C ILE A 5 41.00 40.13 -63.91
N TYR A 6 41.67 40.95 -63.11
CA TYR A 6 41.53 40.84 -61.60
C TYR A 6 40.16 41.28 -61.09
N ILE A 7 39.53 42.26 -61.72
CA ILE A 7 38.18 42.71 -61.35
C ILE A 7 37.14 41.64 -61.73
N LEU A 8 37.28 40.96 -62.88
CA LEU A 8 36.40 39.89 -63.28
C LEU A 8 36.54 38.66 -62.42
N SER A 9 37.80 38.31 -62.01
CA SER A 9 38.05 37.21 -61.05
C SER A 9 37.47 37.51 -59.66
N PHE A 10 37.56 38.75 -59.18
CA PHE A 10 37.04 39.13 -57.84
C PHE A 10 35.50 39.12 -57.82
N VAL A 11 34.82 39.52 -58.96
CA VAL A 11 33.35 39.47 -59.09
C VAL A 11 32.86 38.01 -59.14
N ILE A 12 33.60 37.09 -59.78
CA ILE A 12 33.24 35.68 -59.88
C ILE A 12 33.40 35.00 -58.48
N VAL A 13 34.46 35.34 -57.71
CA VAL A 13 34.66 34.83 -56.35
C VAL A 13 33.56 35.39 -55.41
N LEU A 14 33.16 36.65 -55.55
CA LEU A 14 32.05 37.22 -54.75
C LEU A 14 30.72 36.61 -55.13
N ALA A 15 30.47 36.29 -56.40
CA ALA A 15 29.25 35.65 -56.86
C ALA A 15 29.15 34.16 -56.32
N LEU A 16 30.27 33.45 -56.20
CA LEU A 16 30.33 32.09 -55.63
C LEU A 16 30.09 32.08 -54.13
N ILE A 17 30.42 33.15 -53.40
CA ILE A 17 30.15 33.30 -51.97
C ILE A 17 28.66 33.59 -51.71
N VAL A 18 27.96 34.27 -52.59
CA VAL A 18 26.52 34.58 -52.45
C VAL A 18 25.62 33.40 -52.82
N ILE A 19 26.07 32.46 -53.68
CA ILE A 19 25.31 31.25 -54.04
C ILE A 19 25.49 30.16 -52.96
N GLY A 20 26.55 30.21 -52.11
CA GLY A 20 26.78 29.28 -50.98
C GLY A 20 25.90 29.49 -49.76
N CYS A 21 25.19 30.64 -49.65
CA CYS A 21 24.33 30.95 -48.47
C CYS A 21 22.84 30.73 -48.67
N SER A 22 22.39 30.14 -49.80
CA SER A 22 20.95 30.06 -50.09
C SER A 22 20.38 28.63 -50.14
N ALA A 23 21.07 27.61 -49.61
CA ALA A 23 20.56 26.26 -49.58
C ALA A 23 21.00 25.47 -48.35
N THR A 24 21.23 26.14 -47.20
CA THR A 24 21.09 25.44 -45.91
C THR A 24 19.75 25.92 -45.35
N LYS A 25 18.64 25.30 -45.78
CA LYS A 25 17.58 25.06 -44.83
C LYS A 25 18.29 24.31 -43.67
N SER A 26 18.66 25.07 -42.64
CA SER A 26 18.83 24.50 -41.33
C SER A 26 17.56 23.68 -41.12
N ASN A 27 17.67 22.37 -41.23
CA ASN A 27 16.87 21.52 -40.40
C ASN A 27 17.20 22.04 -38.99
N GLU A 28 16.48 23.06 -38.56
CA GLU A 28 16.21 23.19 -37.13
C GLU A 28 15.77 21.80 -36.76
N SER A 29 16.70 21.03 -36.17
CA SER A 29 16.36 19.91 -35.32
C SER A 29 15.22 20.48 -34.48
N LYS A 30 13.97 20.06 -34.72
CA LYS A 30 12.88 20.27 -33.79
C LYS A 30 13.47 19.85 -32.47
N GLY A 31 13.86 20.85 -31.68
CA GLY A 31 14.37 20.63 -30.33
C GLY A 31 13.42 19.64 -29.71
N ASN A 32 13.95 18.60 -29.15
CA ASN A 32 13.17 17.53 -28.52
C ASN A 32 12.34 18.20 -27.43
N ASP A 33 11.14 18.72 -27.82
CA ASP A 33 10.27 19.43 -26.89
C ASP A 33 9.91 18.41 -25.82
N LYS A 34 10.47 18.62 -24.61
CA LYS A 34 10.23 17.75 -23.47
C LYS A 34 8.74 17.73 -23.16
N ILE A 35 8.20 16.56 -22.86
CA ILE A 35 6.83 16.43 -22.35
C ILE A 35 6.74 17.22 -21.05
N LYS A 36 5.86 18.22 -21.02
CA LYS A 36 5.62 19.07 -19.84
C LYS A 36 4.63 18.37 -18.93
N ILE A 37 5.07 18.02 -17.73
CA ILE A 37 4.26 17.29 -16.76
C ILE A 37 4.08 18.17 -15.52
N ASN A 38 2.84 18.31 -15.07
CA ASN A 38 2.55 18.82 -13.73
C ASN A 38 2.09 17.67 -12.84
N THR A 39 2.52 17.70 -11.59
CA THR A 39 2.18 16.68 -10.59
C THR A 39 1.68 17.36 -9.32
N THR A 40 1.05 16.59 -8.45
CA THR A 40 0.77 16.99 -7.07
C THR A 40 1.97 16.69 -6.18
N VAL A 41 1.90 15.66 -5.37
CA VAL A 41 2.90 15.30 -4.36
C VAL A 41 4.28 14.94 -4.94
N PHE A 42 5.31 15.09 -4.10
CA PHE A 42 6.71 14.87 -4.52
C PHE A 42 7.00 13.47 -5.09
N PRO A 43 6.46 12.36 -4.54
CA PRO A 43 6.71 11.03 -5.13
C PRO A 43 6.34 10.93 -6.61
N LEU A 44 5.19 11.49 -7.03
CA LEU A 44 4.78 11.48 -8.43
C LEU A 44 5.74 12.24 -9.32
N LYS A 45 6.23 13.40 -8.85
CA LYS A 45 7.28 14.18 -9.52
C LYS A 45 8.57 13.38 -9.63
N SER A 46 8.97 12.70 -8.56
CA SER A 46 10.17 11.87 -8.51
C SER A 46 10.08 10.72 -9.53
N PHE A 47 8.97 9.99 -9.58
CA PHE A 47 8.76 8.88 -10.51
C PHE A 47 8.72 9.33 -11.95
N ALA A 48 7.98 10.41 -12.26
CA ALA A 48 7.92 10.97 -13.61
C ALA A 48 9.30 11.42 -14.11
N ASN A 49 10.12 12.03 -13.24
CA ASN A 49 11.49 12.42 -13.58
C ASN A 49 12.39 11.19 -13.80
N GLN A 50 12.31 10.19 -12.93
CA GLN A 50 13.15 8.99 -13.03
C GLN A 50 12.82 8.18 -14.28
N ILE A 51 11.54 8.00 -14.61
CA ILE A 51 11.11 7.25 -15.80
C ILE A 51 11.38 8.06 -17.06
N GLY A 52 10.95 9.32 -17.07
CA GLY A 52 11.00 10.18 -18.26
C GLY A 52 12.38 10.76 -18.58
N GLY A 53 13.19 10.99 -17.54
CA GLY A 53 14.56 11.49 -17.66
C GLY A 53 14.69 12.76 -18.50
N LYS A 54 15.54 12.71 -19.52
CA LYS A 54 15.82 13.85 -20.40
C LYS A 54 14.65 14.24 -21.33
N TYR A 55 13.61 13.39 -21.44
CA TYR A 55 12.48 13.61 -22.33
C TYR A 55 11.29 14.29 -21.66
N VAL A 56 11.36 14.55 -20.35
CA VAL A 56 10.31 15.21 -19.61
C VAL A 56 10.78 16.48 -18.91
N SER A 57 9.83 17.35 -18.57
CA SER A 57 10.01 18.52 -17.70
C SER A 57 8.90 18.50 -16.67
N VAL A 58 9.21 18.11 -15.42
CA VAL A 58 8.22 17.85 -14.38
C VAL A 58 8.22 18.97 -13.34
N LYS A 59 7.03 19.48 -13.02
CA LYS A 59 6.82 20.48 -11.97
C LYS A 59 5.70 20.01 -11.03
N SER A 60 5.86 20.26 -9.73
CA SER A 60 4.73 20.12 -8.80
C SER A 60 3.88 21.39 -8.82
N ILE A 61 2.57 21.26 -8.67
CA ILE A 61 1.65 22.39 -8.41
C ILE A 61 1.79 22.87 -6.98
N TYR A 62 2.21 21.99 -6.06
CA TYR A 62 2.47 22.36 -4.68
C TYR A 62 3.85 23.00 -4.56
N PRO A 63 3.96 24.24 -4.05
CA PRO A 63 5.24 24.89 -3.81
C PRO A 63 6.00 24.20 -2.68
N SER A 64 7.32 24.39 -2.65
CA SER A 64 8.15 23.83 -1.60
C SER A 64 7.79 24.40 -0.23
N GLY A 65 7.54 23.51 0.73
CA GLY A 65 7.10 23.83 2.09
C GLY A 65 5.59 24.04 2.23
N ALA A 66 4.81 23.76 1.17
CA ALA A 66 3.36 23.74 1.29
C ALA A 66 2.90 22.50 2.06
N ASP A 67 1.91 22.70 2.88
CA ASP A 67 1.10 21.67 3.51
C ASP A 67 -0.13 21.42 2.63
N LEU A 68 -0.35 20.16 2.25
CA LEU A 68 -1.42 19.74 1.35
C LEU A 68 -2.82 20.06 1.92
N HIS A 69 -2.97 20.00 3.25
CA HIS A 69 -4.25 20.20 3.93
C HIS A 69 -4.72 21.65 3.96
N THR A 70 -3.78 22.61 3.84
CA THR A 70 -4.05 24.05 3.97
C THR A 70 -3.74 24.86 2.70
N TYR A 71 -3.07 24.28 1.71
CA TYR A 71 -2.67 24.97 0.49
C TYR A 71 -3.84 25.20 -0.45
N GLU A 72 -4.00 26.44 -0.92
CA GLU A 72 -4.92 26.76 -2.02
C GLU A 72 -4.15 27.16 -3.29
N PRO A 73 -4.38 26.46 -4.43
CA PRO A 73 -3.69 26.76 -5.67
C PRO A 73 -4.13 28.14 -6.22
N THR A 74 -3.17 28.93 -6.67
CA THR A 74 -3.44 30.18 -7.35
C THR A 74 -4.03 29.93 -8.75
N GLN A 75 -4.73 30.92 -9.30
CA GLN A 75 -5.19 30.84 -10.70
C GLN A 75 -4.04 30.59 -11.69
N LYS A 76 -2.84 31.09 -11.38
CA LYS A 76 -1.62 30.83 -12.17
C LYS A 76 -1.21 29.36 -12.13
N ASP A 77 -1.32 28.71 -10.99
CA ASP A 77 -1.01 27.29 -10.84
C ASP A 77 -2.00 26.42 -11.63
N ILE A 78 -3.29 26.74 -11.53
CA ILE A 78 -4.36 26.11 -12.29
C ILE A 78 -4.13 26.28 -13.81
N MET A 79 -3.82 27.49 -14.26
CA MET A 79 -3.52 27.77 -15.67
C MET A 79 -2.26 27.03 -16.15
N ASN A 80 -1.23 26.94 -15.33
CA ASN A 80 -0.01 26.20 -15.68
C ASN A 80 -0.28 24.69 -15.79
N ALA A 81 -1.08 24.14 -14.88
CA ALA A 81 -1.48 22.74 -14.96
C ALA A 81 -2.26 22.43 -16.24
N SER A 82 -3.23 23.29 -16.62
CA SER A 82 -4.04 23.11 -17.83
C SER A 82 -3.23 23.20 -19.14
N LYS A 83 -2.12 23.94 -19.16
CA LYS A 83 -1.21 24.08 -20.31
C LYS A 83 -0.22 22.92 -20.44
N ALA A 84 -0.02 22.12 -19.42
CA ALA A 84 0.86 20.97 -19.48
C ALA A 84 0.36 19.90 -20.47
N ASP A 85 1.28 19.05 -20.91
CA ASP A 85 0.94 17.90 -21.76
C ASP A 85 0.32 16.78 -20.94
N MET A 86 0.63 16.73 -19.62
CA MET A 86 0.16 15.72 -18.70
C MET A 86 0.03 16.29 -17.27
N PHE A 87 -1.04 15.92 -16.58
CA PHE A 87 -1.27 16.17 -15.15
C PHE A 87 -1.41 14.85 -14.41
N LEU A 88 -0.50 14.59 -13.45
CA LEU A 88 -0.47 13.39 -12.61
C LEU A 88 -0.86 13.78 -11.19
N TYR A 89 -1.84 13.10 -10.61
CA TYR A 89 -2.32 13.39 -9.26
C TYR A 89 -2.80 12.13 -8.54
N THR A 90 -2.95 12.22 -7.24
CA THR A 90 -3.28 11.06 -6.40
C THR A 90 -4.70 10.55 -6.60
N GLY A 91 -5.65 11.42 -6.92
CA GLY A 91 -7.04 10.99 -7.18
C GLY A 91 -8.07 12.02 -6.70
N ASP A 92 -9.26 11.96 -7.28
CA ASP A 92 -10.36 12.89 -6.97
C ASP A 92 -10.86 12.75 -5.52
N ASP A 93 -10.82 11.54 -4.98
CA ASP A 93 -11.27 11.24 -3.62
C ASP A 93 -10.15 11.41 -2.58
N LEU A 94 -8.88 11.51 -3.02
CA LEU A 94 -7.68 11.61 -2.18
C LEU A 94 -7.08 13.02 -2.15
N ASP A 95 -7.34 13.84 -3.16
CA ASP A 95 -6.80 15.19 -3.30
C ASP A 95 -7.86 16.14 -3.88
N PRO A 96 -8.72 16.73 -3.02
CA PRO A 96 -9.77 17.65 -3.45
C PRO A 96 -9.24 18.90 -4.17
N ILE A 97 -8.01 19.31 -3.88
CA ILE A 97 -7.35 20.45 -4.54
C ILE A 97 -6.97 20.05 -5.97
N ALA A 98 -6.33 18.89 -6.14
CA ALA A 98 -6.02 18.37 -7.46
C ALA A 98 -7.27 18.09 -8.29
N LYS A 99 -8.37 17.63 -7.67
CA LYS A 99 -9.68 17.49 -8.32
C LYS A 99 -10.14 18.82 -8.95
N LYS A 100 -10.07 19.94 -8.21
CA LYS A 100 -10.42 21.26 -8.74
C LYS A 100 -9.54 21.63 -9.92
N VAL A 101 -8.23 21.36 -9.86
CA VAL A 101 -7.29 21.59 -10.96
C VAL A 101 -7.63 20.69 -12.15
N ALA A 102 -7.81 19.38 -11.93
CA ALA A 102 -8.13 18.39 -12.97
C ALA A 102 -9.44 18.73 -13.72
N ALA A 103 -10.45 19.29 -13.02
CA ALA A 103 -11.70 19.73 -13.61
C ALA A 103 -11.52 20.85 -14.66
N THR A 104 -10.44 21.64 -14.58
CA THR A 104 -10.14 22.70 -15.58
C THR A 104 -9.48 22.14 -16.84
N ILE A 105 -8.96 20.92 -16.79
CA ILE A 105 -8.29 20.27 -17.93
C ILE A 105 -9.33 19.56 -18.79
N LYS A 106 -9.68 20.15 -19.92
CA LYS A 106 -10.76 19.69 -20.82
C LYS A 106 -10.49 18.33 -21.47
N LYS A 107 -9.22 17.93 -21.62
CA LYS A 107 -8.82 16.70 -22.33
C LYS A 107 -8.49 15.61 -21.32
N ASP A 108 -9.33 14.58 -21.19
CA ASP A 108 -9.12 13.48 -20.25
C ASP A 108 -7.83 12.71 -20.49
N ASN A 109 -7.40 12.61 -21.75
CA ASN A 109 -6.12 11.97 -22.07
C ASN A 109 -4.88 12.71 -21.53
N LYS A 110 -5.04 13.94 -21.03
CA LYS A 110 -3.98 14.69 -20.34
C LYS A 110 -3.94 14.45 -18.84
N LYS A 111 -4.96 13.84 -18.26
CA LYS A 111 -5.04 13.55 -16.82
C LYS A 111 -4.65 12.10 -16.54
N LEU A 112 -4.06 11.86 -15.38
CA LEU A 112 -3.86 10.54 -14.81
C LEU A 112 -4.08 10.62 -13.31
N SER A 113 -5.22 10.10 -12.87
CA SER A 113 -5.57 9.87 -11.47
C SER A 113 -4.98 8.52 -11.08
N LEU A 114 -4.00 8.52 -10.18
CA LEU A 114 -3.25 7.32 -9.84
C LEU A 114 -3.93 6.51 -8.73
N GLY A 115 -4.69 7.17 -7.87
CA GLY A 115 -5.48 6.50 -6.82
C GLY A 115 -6.64 5.68 -7.38
N ASP A 116 -7.14 6.02 -8.59
CA ASP A 116 -8.19 5.23 -9.24
C ASP A 116 -7.71 3.83 -9.65
N GLU A 117 -6.39 3.62 -9.70
CA GLU A 117 -5.75 2.33 -9.97
C GLU A 117 -5.55 1.46 -8.71
N ILE A 118 -5.89 1.98 -7.54
CA ILE A 118 -5.92 1.25 -6.27
C ILE A 118 -7.32 0.67 -6.07
N ASP A 119 -7.41 -0.59 -5.64
CA ASP A 119 -8.71 -1.16 -5.24
C ASP A 119 -9.26 -0.35 -4.04
N LYS A 120 -10.49 0.14 -4.17
CA LYS A 120 -11.13 0.95 -3.10
C LYS A 120 -11.21 0.23 -1.76
N SER A 121 -11.16 -1.10 -1.75
CA SER A 121 -11.10 -1.89 -0.53
C SER A 121 -9.73 -1.82 0.19
N GLU A 122 -8.69 -1.34 -0.48
CA GLU A 122 -7.37 -1.09 0.11
C GLU A 122 -7.20 0.36 0.61
N LEU A 123 -8.18 1.24 0.33
CA LEU A 123 -8.15 2.62 0.82
C LEU A 123 -8.65 2.67 2.27
N LEU A 124 -7.85 3.29 3.12
CA LEU A 124 -8.19 3.51 4.52
C LEU A 124 -9.19 4.67 4.64
N THR A 125 -10.19 4.49 5.51
CA THR A 125 -11.17 5.52 5.85
C THR A 125 -10.88 6.09 7.24
N ASP A 126 -11.32 7.31 7.49
CA ASP A 126 -11.31 7.90 8.81
C ASP A 126 -12.18 7.06 9.76
N GLN A 127 -11.54 6.35 10.69
CA GLN A 127 -12.22 5.61 11.75
C GLN A 127 -12.15 6.42 13.04
N HIS A 128 -12.72 7.63 13.02
CA HIS A 128 -12.96 8.31 14.28
C HIS A 128 -14.03 7.53 15.07
N ASP A 129 -13.66 7.03 16.25
CA ASP A 129 -14.58 6.54 17.26
C ASP A 129 -15.71 7.56 17.46
N GLU A 130 -16.95 7.12 17.32
CA GLU A 130 -18.18 7.92 17.53
C GLU A 130 -18.35 8.34 19.01
N GLU A 131 -17.32 8.92 19.63
CA GLU A 131 -17.40 9.59 20.95
C GLU A 131 -17.17 11.10 20.82
N HIS A 132 -17.79 11.76 19.85
CA HIS A 132 -17.85 13.22 19.85
C HIS A 132 -19.28 13.72 19.86
N GLU A 133 -19.62 14.31 21.00
CA GLU A 133 -20.78 15.19 21.19
C GLU A 133 -20.83 16.26 20.09
N GLU A 134 -22.08 16.56 19.68
CA GLU A 134 -22.43 17.59 18.70
C GLU A 134 -21.65 18.90 18.91
N HIS A 135 -20.80 19.27 17.94
CA HIS A 135 -20.30 20.63 17.81
C HIS A 135 -20.40 21.13 16.36
N GLU A 136 -20.88 22.35 16.26
CA GLU A 136 -21.26 23.12 15.09
C GLU A 136 -20.25 23.14 13.95
N HIS A 137 -20.77 23.11 12.73
CA HIS A 137 -20.10 23.17 11.45
C HIS A 137 -19.13 24.36 11.33
N HIS A 138 -17.83 24.09 11.32
CA HIS A 138 -16.87 24.92 10.64
C HIS A 138 -16.54 24.29 9.27
N HIS A 139 -16.65 25.08 8.19
CA HIS A 139 -16.29 24.69 6.83
C HIS A 139 -14.75 24.48 6.71
N GLY A 140 -14.27 23.32 7.12
CA GLY A 140 -12.96 22.80 6.75
C GLY A 140 -13.09 21.99 5.46
N HIS A 141 -12.06 21.94 4.63
CA HIS A 141 -12.02 21.11 3.44
C HIS A 141 -11.93 19.63 3.86
N HIS A 142 -13.08 18.95 3.95
CA HIS A 142 -13.11 17.50 4.15
C HIS A 142 -12.47 16.81 2.94
N HIS A 143 -11.36 16.14 3.14
CA HIS A 143 -10.90 15.09 2.26
C HIS A 143 -12.00 14.03 2.17
N GLY A 144 -12.20 13.40 1.01
CA GLY A 144 -13.36 12.57 0.69
C GLY A 144 -13.50 11.25 1.47
N GLY A 145 -13.31 11.25 2.77
CA GLY A 145 -13.51 10.09 3.65
C GLY A 145 -12.39 9.04 3.59
N TYR A 146 -11.38 9.18 2.75
CA TYR A 146 -10.22 8.30 2.67
C TYR A 146 -8.93 9.00 3.12
N ASP A 147 -8.02 8.23 3.75
CA ASP A 147 -6.66 8.69 4.04
C ASP A 147 -5.94 9.04 2.73
N PRO A 148 -5.50 10.30 2.54
CA PRO A 148 -4.89 10.72 1.28
C PRO A 148 -3.46 10.21 1.06
N HIS A 149 -2.77 9.68 2.09
CA HIS A 149 -1.32 9.45 2.12
C HIS A 149 -0.87 8.17 1.40
N VAL A 150 -1.59 7.74 0.36
CA VAL A 150 -1.32 6.55 -0.45
C VAL A 150 0.10 6.51 -1.04
N TRP A 151 0.72 7.66 -1.28
CA TRP A 151 2.07 7.77 -1.86
C TRP A 151 3.20 7.37 -0.91
N LEU A 152 2.92 7.14 0.37
CA LEU A 152 3.92 6.62 1.31
C LEU A 152 4.06 5.11 1.19
N ASP A 153 3.03 4.40 0.72
CA ASP A 153 3.05 2.95 0.55
C ASP A 153 3.88 2.52 -0.68
N PRO A 154 4.98 1.78 -0.50
CA PRO A 154 5.82 1.34 -1.61
C PRO A 154 5.13 0.35 -2.58
N LYS A 155 4.05 -0.31 -2.16
CA LYS A 155 3.26 -1.19 -3.05
C LYS A 155 2.38 -0.36 -3.99
N PHE A 156 1.67 0.64 -3.49
CA PHE A 156 0.91 1.57 -4.33
C PHE A 156 1.83 2.33 -5.28
N ASN A 157 3.02 2.70 -4.82
CA ASN A 157 4.00 3.36 -5.67
C ASN A 157 4.51 2.50 -6.83
N GLN A 158 4.52 1.16 -6.70
CA GLN A 158 4.82 0.27 -7.83
C GLN A 158 3.71 0.36 -8.91
N VAL A 159 2.44 0.46 -8.49
CA VAL A 159 1.30 0.69 -9.40
C VAL A 159 1.44 2.06 -10.05
N PHE A 160 1.67 3.11 -9.28
CA PHE A 160 1.83 4.48 -9.80
C PHE A 160 2.97 4.60 -10.80
N ALA A 161 4.13 4.02 -10.51
CA ALA A 161 5.26 4.01 -11.42
C ALA A 161 4.94 3.29 -12.74
N LYS A 162 4.16 2.20 -12.69
CA LYS A 162 3.71 1.46 -13.87
C LYS A 162 2.80 2.32 -14.74
N GLU A 163 1.80 2.95 -14.15
CA GLU A 163 0.83 3.78 -14.88
C GLU A 163 1.49 5.04 -15.47
N ILE A 164 2.43 5.67 -14.75
CA ILE A 164 3.24 6.78 -15.27
C ILE A 164 4.05 6.32 -16.49
N LYS A 165 4.71 5.16 -16.44
CA LYS A 165 5.46 4.59 -17.58
C LYS A 165 4.53 4.35 -18.77
N ASP A 166 3.37 3.72 -18.57
CA ASP A 166 2.43 3.40 -19.62
C ASP A 166 1.88 4.67 -20.28
N LYS A 167 1.59 5.69 -19.47
CA LYS A 167 1.16 7.01 -19.95
C LYS A 167 2.23 7.72 -20.79
N LEU A 168 3.50 7.67 -20.34
CA LEU A 168 4.64 8.22 -21.08
C LEU A 168 4.84 7.51 -22.42
N ILE A 169 4.76 6.19 -22.46
CA ILE A 169 4.88 5.40 -23.68
C ILE A 169 3.75 5.75 -24.67
N LYS A 170 2.52 5.91 -24.17
CA LYS A 170 1.37 6.32 -25.00
C LYS A 170 1.56 7.70 -25.61
N GLN A 171 2.13 8.64 -24.84
CA GLN A 171 2.37 10.02 -25.28
C GLN A 171 3.57 10.14 -26.22
N ASP A 172 4.61 9.32 -26.02
CA ASP A 172 5.87 9.36 -26.76
C ASP A 172 6.40 7.94 -27.05
N PRO A 173 5.75 7.21 -27.97
CA PRO A 173 6.07 5.81 -28.27
C PRO A 173 7.49 5.60 -28.82
N LYS A 174 8.10 6.63 -29.41
CA LYS A 174 9.47 6.55 -29.97
C LYS A 174 10.55 6.32 -28.90
N HIS A 175 10.27 6.68 -27.64
CA HIS A 175 11.20 6.48 -26.52
C HIS A 175 10.78 5.36 -25.57
N LYS A 176 9.89 4.45 -26.01
CA LYS A 176 9.35 3.33 -25.23
C LYS A 176 10.45 2.56 -24.47
N SER A 177 11.48 2.09 -25.17
CA SER A 177 12.55 1.29 -24.55
C SER A 177 13.34 2.06 -23.48
N TYR A 178 13.45 3.38 -23.60
CA TYR A 178 14.06 4.22 -22.57
C TYR A 178 13.21 4.26 -21.31
N TYR A 179 11.91 4.47 -21.45
CA TYR A 179 10.97 4.49 -20.33
C TYR A 179 10.86 3.13 -19.63
N GLU A 180 10.80 2.04 -20.40
CA GLU A 180 10.79 0.68 -19.87
C GLU A 180 12.05 0.35 -19.06
N LYS A 181 13.25 0.71 -19.58
CA LYS A 181 14.51 0.52 -18.85
C LYS A 181 14.54 1.27 -17.53
N ASN A 182 14.15 2.54 -17.54
CA ASN A 182 14.14 3.38 -16.35
C ASN A 182 13.08 2.90 -15.32
N TYR A 183 11.89 2.52 -15.81
CA TYR A 183 10.86 1.94 -14.97
C TYR A 183 11.31 0.65 -14.29
N LYS A 184 12.02 -0.24 -15.02
CA LYS A 184 12.53 -1.48 -14.43
C LYS A 184 13.41 -1.18 -13.21
N LYS A 185 14.33 -0.23 -13.34
CA LYS A 185 15.18 0.20 -12.23
C LYS A 185 14.37 0.77 -11.07
N LEU A 186 13.44 1.68 -11.35
CA LEU A 186 12.58 2.27 -10.32
C LEU A 186 11.76 1.20 -9.58
N LYS A 187 11.22 0.23 -10.33
CA LYS A 187 10.46 -0.89 -9.74
C LYS A 187 11.32 -1.72 -8.78
N GLU A 188 12.56 -2.04 -9.18
CA GLU A 188 13.52 -2.76 -8.33
C GLU A 188 13.82 -1.98 -7.05
N ASP A 189 14.03 -0.66 -7.15
CA ASP A 189 14.25 0.23 -6.00
C ASP A 189 13.02 0.24 -5.06
N LEU A 190 11.79 0.34 -5.60
CA LEU A 190 10.55 0.32 -4.80
C LEU A 190 10.33 -1.04 -4.11
N MET A 191 10.66 -2.14 -4.78
CA MET A 191 10.64 -3.48 -4.17
C MET A 191 11.67 -3.58 -3.03
N SER A 192 12.84 -2.97 -3.17
CA SER A 192 13.85 -2.91 -2.10
C SER A 192 13.35 -2.11 -0.89
N ILE A 193 12.62 -1.01 -1.10
CA ILE A 193 11.99 -0.24 -0.02
C ILE A 193 10.95 -1.10 0.72
N ASP A 194 10.07 -1.80 -0.01
CA ASP A 194 9.08 -2.71 0.58
C ASP A 194 9.77 -3.79 1.45
N GLN A 195 10.87 -4.39 0.94
CA GLN A 195 11.60 -5.39 1.71
C GLN A 195 12.28 -4.81 2.95
N LYS A 196 12.84 -3.60 2.87
CA LYS A 196 13.43 -2.91 4.04
C LYS A 196 12.37 -2.61 5.11
N MET A 197 11.16 -2.18 4.69
CA MET A 197 10.04 -1.97 5.61
C MET A 197 9.66 -3.27 6.33
N LYS A 198 9.50 -4.38 5.60
CA LYS A 198 9.24 -5.70 6.19
C LYS A 198 10.30 -6.09 7.21
N ASN A 199 11.58 -5.89 6.89
CA ASN A 199 12.68 -6.27 7.78
C ASN A 199 12.67 -5.52 9.11
N ILE A 200 12.33 -4.20 9.12
CA ILE A 200 12.29 -3.42 10.36
C ILE A 200 11.03 -3.68 11.19
N THR A 201 10.01 -4.30 10.60
CA THR A 201 8.71 -4.55 11.26
C THR A 201 8.44 -6.02 11.56
N GLU A 202 9.33 -6.95 11.16
CA GLU A 202 9.12 -8.41 11.26
C GLU A 202 8.74 -8.85 12.68
N ASP A 203 9.43 -8.31 13.70
CA ASP A 203 9.18 -8.63 15.10
C ASP A 203 8.52 -7.45 15.87
N LYS A 204 7.85 -6.52 15.16
CA LYS A 204 7.32 -5.26 15.73
C LYS A 204 5.81 -5.12 15.54
N GLN A 205 5.12 -6.23 15.30
CA GLN A 205 3.66 -6.24 15.15
C GLN A 205 3.00 -5.65 16.39
N GLY A 206 2.10 -4.68 16.16
CA GLY A 206 1.42 -3.95 17.21
C GLY A 206 2.29 -2.98 18.04
N ASN A 207 3.54 -2.69 17.69
CA ASN A 207 4.30 -1.62 18.33
C ASN A 207 3.80 -0.26 17.88
N THR A 208 3.61 0.66 18.85
CA THR A 208 3.08 1.99 18.56
C THR A 208 4.16 2.96 18.12
N VAL A 209 3.87 3.72 17.08
CA VAL A 209 4.68 4.84 16.59
C VAL A 209 3.88 6.13 16.73
N TYR A 210 4.39 7.08 17.51
CA TYR A 210 3.81 8.41 17.66
C TYR A 210 4.35 9.33 16.56
N ILE A 211 3.45 10.08 15.92
CA ILE A 211 3.77 10.97 14.79
C ILE A 211 3.02 12.29 14.91
N SER A 212 3.56 13.37 14.32
CA SER A 212 2.96 14.71 14.38
C SER A 212 1.55 14.77 13.81
N HIS A 213 1.26 14.08 12.69
CA HIS A 213 -0.10 13.85 12.20
C HIS A 213 -0.23 12.46 11.58
N GLU A 214 -1.44 11.96 11.43
CA GLU A 214 -1.71 10.58 10.96
C GLU A 214 -1.49 10.45 9.46
N SER A 215 -0.22 10.35 9.03
CA SER A 215 0.16 10.23 7.63
C SER A 215 0.68 8.84 7.23
N ILE A 216 0.96 7.97 8.20
CA ILE A 216 1.57 6.65 7.94
C ILE A 216 0.60 5.48 8.11
N GLY A 217 -0.72 5.74 7.97
CA GLY A 217 -1.77 4.75 8.11
C GLY A 217 -1.59 3.54 7.19
N TYR A 218 -1.30 3.76 5.90
CA TYR A 218 -1.04 2.68 4.94
C TYR A 218 0.22 1.87 5.27
N LEU A 219 1.26 2.50 5.83
CA LEU A 219 2.44 1.78 6.30
C LEU A 219 2.11 0.96 7.55
N SER A 220 1.37 1.53 8.48
CA SER A 220 0.89 0.89 9.69
C SER A 220 0.07 -0.37 9.36
N GLU A 221 -0.95 -0.26 8.51
CA GLU A 221 -1.80 -1.37 8.09
C GLU A 221 -1.00 -2.46 7.34
N ARG A 222 -0.12 -2.07 6.41
CA ARG A 222 0.62 -3.01 5.59
C ARG A 222 1.70 -3.78 6.36
N TYR A 223 2.35 -3.13 7.31
CA TYR A 223 3.51 -3.70 8.02
C TYR A 223 3.23 -4.02 9.48
N GLY A 224 1.99 -3.86 9.95
CA GLY A 224 1.48 -4.39 11.21
C GLY A 224 1.90 -3.67 12.48
N PHE A 225 2.43 -2.44 12.41
CA PHE A 225 2.63 -1.58 13.57
C PHE A 225 1.42 -0.65 13.76
N VAL A 226 1.33 0.07 14.87
CA VAL A 226 0.24 1.00 15.15
C VAL A 226 0.72 2.43 15.03
N GLN A 227 0.03 3.24 14.22
CA GLN A 227 0.23 4.68 14.18
C GLN A 227 -0.63 5.36 15.26
N LYS A 228 -0.06 6.36 15.95
CA LYS A 228 -0.81 7.32 16.77
C LYS A 228 -0.38 8.75 16.41
N GLY A 229 -1.28 9.46 15.73
CA GLY A 229 -1.09 10.86 15.41
C GLY A 229 -1.37 11.77 16.59
N ILE A 230 -0.65 12.89 16.66
CA ILE A 230 -0.99 13.99 17.54
C ILE A 230 -2.14 14.80 16.93
N GLN A 231 -2.05 15.06 15.63
CA GLN A 231 -3.12 15.56 14.79
C GLN A 231 -3.70 14.40 13.98
N ASN A 232 -4.96 14.47 13.60
CA ASN A 232 -5.61 13.48 12.76
C ASN A 232 -5.06 13.49 11.31
N MET A 233 -5.57 12.62 10.43
CA MET A 233 -5.12 12.51 9.04
C MET A 233 -5.36 13.77 8.20
N ASN A 234 -6.18 14.72 8.66
CA ASN A 234 -6.42 16.03 8.04
C ASN A 234 -5.53 17.13 8.65
N ALA A 235 -4.56 16.78 9.50
CA ALA A 235 -3.70 17.69 10.26
C ALA A 235 -4.46 18.67 11.17
N GLU A 236 -5.63 18.29 11.66
CA GLU A 236 -6.42 19.08 12.60
C GLU A 236 -5.90 18.94 14.03
N ASP A 237 -5.86 20.05 14.77
CA ASP A 237 -5.38 20.09 16.14
C ASP A 237 -6.36 19.38 17.10
N PRO A 238 -5.87 18.55 18.03
CA PRO A 238 -6.72 17.88 19.02
C PRO A 238 -7.27 18.89 20.04
N SER A 239 -8.41 18.53 20.65
CA SER A 239 -8.92 19.27 21.80
C SER A 239 -7.93 19.24 22.98
N GLN A 240 -8.03 20.17 23.93
CA GLN A 240 -7.18 20.19 25.15
C GLN A 240 -7.28 18.86 25.95
N LYS A 241 -8.46 18.25 26.00
CA LYS A 241 -8.69 16.96 26.67
C LYS A 241 -7.99 15.83 25.93
N ALA A 242 -8.09 15.78 24.60
CA ALA A 242 -7.38 14.81 23.76
C ALA A 242 -5.86 14.96 23.86
N LEU A 243 -5.37 16.22 23.85
CA LEU A 243 -3.96 16.53 24.02
C LEU A 243 -3.40 15.99 25.35
N ALA A 244 -4.12 16.22 26.46
CA ALA A 244 -3.73 15.69 27.78
C ALA A 244 -3.73 14.15 27.81
N LYS A 245 -4.68 13.50 27.11
CA LYS A 245 -4.73 12.04 26.95
C LYS A 245 -3.51 11.53 26.19
N ILE A 246 -3.15 12.17 25.06
CA ILE A 246 -1.97 11.80 24.26
C ILE A 246 -0.68 11.94 25.07
N VAL A 247 -0.51 13.05 25.80
CA VAL A 247 0.66 13.25 26.71
C VAL A 247 0.76 12.12 27.73
N LYS A 248 -0.37 11.76 28.36
CA LYS A 248 -0.40 10.68 29.32
C LYS A 248 -0.02 9.35 28.68
N GLU A 249 -0.58 9.02 27.51
CA GLU A 249 -0.27 7.77 26.80
C GLU A 249 1.21 7.67 26.40
N ILE A 250 1.81 8.75 25.89
CA ILE A 250 3.24 8.79 25.56
C ILE A 250 4.10 8.54 26.81
N ASN A 251 3.75 9.18 27.95
CA ASN A 251 4.48 8.99 29.20
C ASN A 251 4.30 7.58 29.78
N ASP A 252 3.10 7.03 29.75
CA ASP A 252 2.78 5.69 30.25
C ASP A 252 3.43 4.59 29.38
N SER A 253 3.49 4.80 28.06
CA SER A 253 4.14 3.88 27.12
C SER A 253 5.67 3.87 27.24
N GLY A 254 6.26 4.91 27.82
CA GLY A 254 7.71 5.08 27.84
C GLY A 254 8.33 5.33 26.46
N ALA A 255 7.54 5.80 25.49
CA ALA A 255 8.00 6.10 24.15
C ALA A 255 9.16 7.11 24.17
N LYS A 256 10.27 6.74 23.55
CA LYS A 256 11.47 7.57 23.51
C LYS A 256 11.49 8.52 22.33
N PHE A 257 10.69 8.28 21.30
CA PHE A 257 10.69 9.06 20.08
C PHE A 257 9.28 9.40 19.61
N ILE A 258 9.18 10.56 18.96
CA ILE A 258 8.01 11.01 18.18
C ILE A 258 8.50 11.39 16.79
N LEU A 259 7.85 10.90 15.77
CA LEU A 259 8.15 11.28 14.39
C LEU A 259 7.60 12.69 14.09
N TYR A 260 8.44 13.55 13.55
CA TYR A 260 8.15 14.94 13.22
C TYR A 260 8.20 15.19 11.73
N GLU A 261 7.14 15.73 11.18
CA GLU A 261 7.03 16.07 9.77
C GLU A 261 7.44 17.52 9.52
N ALA A 262 8.23 17.73 8.46
CA ALA A 262 8.87 19.01 8.22
C ALA A 262 7.91 20.11 7.76
N ASN A 263 6.79 19.75 7.13
CA ASN A 263 5.87 20.68 6.46
C ASN A 263 4.53 20.85 7.20
N VAL A 264 4.34 20.16 8.32
CA VAL A 264 3.13 20.25 9.17
C VAL A 264 3.41 21.19 10.34
N SER A 265 2.38 21.90 10.81
CA SER A 265 2.49 22.76 11.99
C SER A 265 2.89 21.97 13.22
N ASN A 266 4.02 22.32 13.82
CA ASN A 266 4.58 21.56 14.95
C ASN A 266 4.27 22.19 16.33
N LYS A 267 3.42 23.23 16.41
CA LYS A 267 3.13 23.93 17.67
C LYS A 267 2.59 23.01 18.77
N VAL A 268 1.57 22.23 18.41
CA VAL A 268 0.93 21.28 19.35
C VAL A 268 1.90 20.14 19.68
N THR A 269 2.58 19.62 18.65
CA THR A 269 3.58 18.55 18.83
C THR A 269 4.78 19.03 19.67
N ASP A 270 5.20 20.29 19.51
CA ASP A 270 6.23 20.89 20.38
C ASP A 270 5.78 21.02 21.83
N THR A 271 4.49 21.25 22.08
CA THR A 271 3.92 21.25 23.43
C THR A 271 4.01 19.85 24.04
N ILE A 272 3.56 18.83 23.31
CA ILE A 272 3.66 17.43 23.76
C ILE A 272 5.11 17.05 24.05
N ARG A 273 6.05 17.43 23.18
CA ARG A 273 7.47 17.15 23.39
C ARG A 273 8.02 17.77 24.66
N LYS A 274 7.52 18.94 25.08
CA LYS A 274 7.90 19.59 26.34
C LYS A 274 7.32 18.88 27.56
N GLU A 275 6.12 18.35 27.42
CA GLU A 275 5.38 17.62 28.48
C GLU A 275 5.78 16.13 28.58
N THR A 276 6.57 15.64 27.62
CA THR A 276 7.05 14.25 27.57
C THR A 276 8.59 14.22 27.50
N LYS A 277 9.19 13.06 27.74
CA LYS A 277 10.65 12.84 27.57
C LYS A 277 11.01 12.39 26.15
N ALA A 278 10.03 12.28 25.25
CA ALA A 278 10.23 11.79 23.90
C ALA A 278 11.05 12.76 23.03
N LYS A 279 12.01 12.22 22.28
CA LYS A 279 12.89 12.98 21.39
C LYS A 279 12.31 13.04 19.98
N PRO A 280 12.46 14.14 19.26
CA PRO A 280 11.98 14.23 17.88
C PRO A 280 12.88 13.44 16.93
N LEU A 281 12.26 12.69 16.00
CA LEU A 281 12.88 12.12 14.82
C LEU A 281 12.21 12.69 13.58
N LYS A 282 12.99 13.15 12.61
CA LYS A 282 12.45 13.74 11.38
C LYS A 282 11.80 12.67 10.51
N PHE A 283 10.56 12.90 10.09
CA PHE A 283 9.85 12.11 9.08
C PHE A 283 9.54 12.98 7.86
N ASN A 284 9.64 12.43 6.66
CA ASN A 284 9.32 13.12 5.42
C ASN A 284 8.01 12.53 4.89
N ASN A 285 6.89 13.23 5.06
CA ASN A 285 5.60 12.82 4.49
C ASN A 285 5.55 12.95 2.97
N MET A 286 6.50 13.70 2.39
CA MET A 286 6.68 13.86 0.94
C MET A 286 5.48 14.48 0.18
N GLU A 287 4.55 15.12 0.87
CA GLU A 287 3.54 15.96 0.22
C GLU A 287 4.20 17.00 -0.66
N SER A 288 5.12 17.75 -0.04
CA SER A 288 6.02 18.65 -0.71
C SER A 288 7.44 18.54 -0.16
N LEU A 289 8.43 19.03 -0.87
CA LEU A 289 9.79 19.17 -0.33
C LEU A 289 9.90 20.44 0.51
N SER A 290 10.69 20.43 1.58
CA SER A 290 11.07 21.67 2.25
C SER A 290 11.85 22.58 1.29
N LYS A 291 11.94 23.87 1.62
CA LYS A 291 12.72 24.83 0.79
C LYS A 291 14.18 24.43 0.62
N GLU A 292 14.78 23.81 1.63
CA GLU A 292 16.15 23.30 1.58
C GLU A 292 16.25 22.05 0.68
N GLN A 293 15.34 21.09 0.87
CA GLN A 293 15.28 19.88 0.07
C GLN A 293 15.05 20.17 -1.42
N ALA A 294 14.29 21.20 -1.75
CA ALA A 294 14.01 21.58 -3.14
C ALA A 294 15.25 22.09 -3.90
N GLN A 295 16.31 22.49 -3.19
CA GLN A 295 17.59 22.89 -3.78
C GLN A 295 18.42 21.67 -4.20
N ASP A 296 18.24 20.54 -3.56
CA ASP A 296 18.92 19.28 -3.91
C ASP A 296 18.15 18.55 -5.02
N LYS A 297 18.65 18.68 -6.25
CA LYS A 297 18.08 18.05 -7.44
C LYS A 297 18.31 16.54 -7.51
N THR A 298 19.12 15.98 -6.63
CA THR A 298 19.40 14.55 -6.56
C THR A 298 18.43 13.78 -5.70
N LEU A 299 17.60 14.48 -4.91
CA LEU A 299 16.59 13.85 -4.06
C LEU A 299 15.58 13.04 -4.87
N THR A 300 15.32 11.84 -4.39
CA THR A 300 14.32 10.92 -4.90
C THR A 300 13.38 10.47 -3.79
N TYR A 301 12.24 9.89 -4.16
CA TYR A 301 11.37 9.21 -3.19
C TYR A 301 12.17 8.19 -2.35
N GLN A 302 12.98 7.36 -3.03
CA GLN A 302 13.75 6.30 -2.37
C GLN A 302 14.70 6.87 -1.31
N SER A 303 15.42 7.95 -1.65
CA SER A 303 16.40 8.54 -0.73
C SER A 303 15.77 9.16 0.52
N LEU A 304 14.53 9.66 0.41
CA LEU A 304 13.77 10.17 1.55
C LEU A 304 13.15 9.02 2.34
N MET A 305 12.62 8.00 1.65
CA MET A 305 12.02 6.84 2.31
C MET A 305 13.07 6.03 3.09
N GLU A 306 14.29 5.91 2.61
CA GLU A 306 15.39 5.28 3.37
C GLU A 306 15.70 6.01 4.69
N LYS A 307 15.62 7.35 4.69
CA LYS A 307 15.76 8.14 5.93
C LYS A 307 14.56 7.90 6.86
N ASN A 308 13.35 7.83 6.30
CA ASN A 308 12.14 7.54 7.06
C ASN A 308 12.22 6.15 7.70
N ILE A 309 12.63 5.12 6.94
CA ILE A 309 12.81 3.74 7.43
C ILE A 309 13.74 3.69 8.63
N LYS A 310 14.90 4.40 8.56
CA LYS A 310 15.84 4.46 9.68
C LYS A 310 15.22 5.07 10.94
N HIS A 311 14.46 6.16 10.81
CA HIS A 311 13.84 6.81 11.95
C HIS A 311 12.63 6.01 12.49
N LEU A 312 11.88 5.37 11.59
CA LEU A 312 10.80 4.47 11.96
C LEU A 312 11.33 3.24 12.71
N ASP A 313 12.44 2.64 12.24
CA ASP A 313 13.12 1.55 12.94
C ASP A 313 13.55 1.95 14.36
N MET A 314 14.11 3.15 14.54
CA MET A 314 14.44 3.68 15.86
C MET A 314 13.20 3.84 16.75
N ALA A 315 12.10 4.36 16.21
CA ALA A 315 10.85 4.53 16.95
C ALA A 315 10.23 3.19 17.33
N LEU A 316 10.23 2.21 16.43
CA LEU A 316 9.70 0.86 16.65
C LEU A 316 10.50 0.06 17.67
N ASN A 317 11.82 0.23 17.74
CA ASN A 317 12.69 -0.51 18.66
C ASN A 317 12.61 -0.02 20.11
N ASP A 318 12.20 1.22 20.33
CA ASP A 318 12.21 1.85 21.63
C ASP A 318 10.82 2.04 22.27
N ASN A 319 9.75 1.71 21.52
CA ASN A 319 8.38 1.87 21.99
C ASN A 319 7.84 0.58 22.64
N ILE A 320 7.25 0.74 23.80
CA ILE A 320 6.56 -0.34 24.53
C ILE A 320 5.10 -0.37 24.06
N LYS A 321 4.51 -1.57 23.99
CA LYS A 321 3.08 -1.74 23.66
C LYS A 321 2.20 -1.01 24.64
N THR A 322 1.27 -0.19 24.13
CA THR A 322 0.30 0.56 24.96
C THR A 322 -0.85 -0.32 25.43
N ASP A 323 -1.58 0.13 26.47
CA ASP A 323 -2.73 -0.62 26.99
C ASP A 323 -3.90 -0.67 25.99
N ASP A 324 -4.01 0.29 25.06
CA ASP A 324 -4.99 0.23 23.96
C ASP A 324 -4.67 -0.89 22.97
N GLU A 325 -3.38 -1.17 22.71
CA GLU A 325 -2.98 -2.34 21.94
C GLU A 325 -3.32 -3.64 22.64
N LYS A 326 -3.16 -3.68 23.97
CA LYS A 326 -3.61 -4.85 24.74
C LYS A 326 -5.13 -5.03 24.59
N THR A 327 -5.88 -3.94 24.48
CA THR A 327 -7.34 -3.97 24.27
C THR A 327 -7.70 -4.32 22.85
N HIS A 328 -7.01 -3.78 21.85
CA HIS A 328 -7.23 -4.09 20.43
C HIS A 328 -6.79 -5.54 20.12
N ASN A 329 -5.57 -5.91 20.49
CA ASN A 329 -5.10 -7.30 20.40
C ASN A 329 -5.98 -8.28 21.19
N LYS A 330 -6.52 -7.86 22.34
CA LYS A 330 -7.47 -8.66 23.11
C LYS A 330 -8.80 -8.81 22.37
N HIS A 331 -9.25 -7.77 21.65
CA HIS A 331 -10.46 -7.81 20.84
C HIS A 331 -10.27 -8.64 19.57
N GLU A 332 -9.18 -8.46 18.83
CA GLU A 332 -8.83 -9.31 17.67
C GLU A 332 -8.60 -10.76 18.09
N LYS A 333 -7.87 -10.98 19.18
CA LYS A 333 -7.71 -12.32 19.76
C LYS A 333 -9.06 -12.91 20.18
N ALA A 334 -9.93 -12.12 20.79
CA ALA A 334 -11.28 -12.60 21.15
C ALA A 334 -12.07 -12.98 19.88
N ILE A 335 -11.98 -12.22 18.80
CA ILE A 335 -12.60 -12.54 17.51
C ILE A 335 -12.00 -13.84 16.94
N ALA A 336 -10.68 -13.98 16.91
CA ALA A 336 -9.99 -15.18 16.45
C ALA A 336 -10.33 -16.41 17.29
N ASP A 337 -10.49 -16.23 18.61
CA ASP A 337 -10.92 -17.26 19.57
C ASP A 337 -12.44 -17.58 19.45
N GLY A 338 -13.16 -16.86 18.58
CA GLY A 338 -14.59 -17.08 18.30
C GLY A 338 -15.56 -16.28 19.16
N TYR A 339 -15.12 -15.22 19.82
CA TYR A 339 -15.96 -14.34 20.64
C TYR A 339 -16.26 -13.04 19.92
N PHE A 340 -17.36 -13.01 19.14
CA PHE A 340 -17.80 -11.85 18.33
C PHE A 340 -19.35 -11.78 18.29
N LYS A 341 -19.90 -10.65 17.89
CA LYS A 341 -21.34 -10.45 17.70
C LYS A 341 -21.74 -10.71 16.24
N ASP A 342 -23.00 -11.12 15.98
CA ASP A 342 -23.47 -11.43 14.64
C ASP A 342 -23.39 -10.24 13.67
N ASN A 343 -23.60 -9.03 14.16
CA ASN A 343 -23.53 -7.80 13.35
C ASN A 343 -22.10 -7.43 12.91
N GLN A 344 -21.07 -7.99 13.55
CA GLN A 344 -19.68 -7.81 13.17
C GLN A 344 -19.30 -8.68 11.97
N VAL A 345 -20.04 -9.76 11.70
CA VAL A 345 -19.75 -10.70 10.60
C VAL A 345 -20.19 -10.12 9.28
N LYS A 346 -19.25 -9.83 8.39
CA LYS A 346 -19.52 -9.28 7.05
C LYS A 346 -19.31 -10.33 5.96
N ASP A 347 -19.86 -10.07 4.77
CA ASP A 347 -19.64 -10.93 3.60
C ASP A 347 -18.19 -10.79 3.12
N ARG A 348 -17.64 -11.88 2.61
CA ARG A 348 -16.28 -11.93 2.08
C ARG A 348 -16.28 -12.38 0.62
N LYS A 349 -15.27 -11.98 -0.12
CA LYS A 349 -15.10 -12.33 -1.54
C LYS A 349 -14.06 -13.44 -1.68
N LEU A 350 -14.06 -14.13 -2.82
CA LEU A 350 -13.01 -15.11 -3.13
C LEU A 350 -11.63 -14.44 -3.22
N THR A 351 -11.59 -13.15 -3.56
CA THR A 351 -10.37 -12.35 -3.60
C THR A 351 -9.68 -12.18 -2.25
N ASP A 352 -10.40 -12.28 -1.13
CA ASP A 352 -9.82 -12.24 0.22
C ASP A 352 -8.91 -13.45 0.49
N TYR A 353 -9.10 -14.53 -0.29
CA TYR A 353 -8.30 -15.75 -0.27
C TYR A 353 -7.35 -15.85 -1.49
N GLN A 354 -7.22 -14.79 -2.27
CA GLN A 354 -6.41 -14.81 -3.50
C GLN A 354 -4.93 -15.07 -3.20
N GLY A 355 -4.32 -16.01 -3.95
CA GLY A 355 -2.91 -16.34 -3.82
C GLY A 355 -2.58 -17.78 -4.17
N HIS A 356 -1.31 -18.13 -3.95
CA HIS A 356 -0.78 -19.48 -4.08
C HIS A 356 -0.60 -20.08 -2.69
N TRP A 357 -1.22 -21.23 -2.44
CA TRP A 357 -1.31 -21.85 -1.13
C TRP A 357 -0.72 -23.26 -1.14
N GLN A 358 -0.06 -23.64 -0.05
CA GLN A 358 0.50 -24.97 0.18
C GLN A 358 -0.16 -25.62 1.40
N SER A 359 -0.39 -26.95 1.29
CA SER A 359 -0.90 -27.72 2.42
C SER A 359 0.14 -27.86 3.53
N VAL A 360 -0.28 -27.72 4.78
CA VAL A 360 0.56 -27.95 5.96
C VAL A 360 0.71 -29.45 6.28
N TYR A 361 -0.15 -30.31 5.74
CA TYR A 361 -0.17 -31.74 6.04
C TYR A 361 1.14 -32.48 5.75
N PRO A 362 1.88 -32.21 4.66
CA PRO A 362 3.20 -32.80 4.45
C PRO A 362 4.20 -32.50 5.57
N PHE A 363 4.17 -31.29 6.13
CA PHE A 363 5.08 -30.87 7.21
C PHE A 363 4.79 -31.56 8.55
N LEU A 364 3.54 -31.93 8.76
CA LEU A 364 3.16 -32.76 9.90
C LEU A 364 3.67 -34.20 9.72
N LYS A 365 3.59 -34.73 8.50
CA LYS A 365 4.03 -36.12 8.18
C LYS A 365 5.54 -36.31 8.24
N ASP A 366 6.31 -35.29 7.79
CA ASP A 366 7.78 -35.38 7.74
C ASP A 366 8.46 -35.02 9.06
N GLY A 367 7.68 -34.74 10.12
CA GLY A 367 8.19 -34.40 11.45
C GLY A 367 8.59 -32.94 11.60
N THR A 368 8.44 -32.11 10.58
CA THR A 368 8.77 -30.66 10.64
C THR A 368 8.02 -29.95 11.78
N LEU A 369 6.80 -30.38 12.11
CA LEU A 369 5.95 -29.77 13.13
C LEU A 369 6.01 -30.45 14.52
N ASP A 370 6.91 -31.39 14.74
CA ASP A 370 6.99 -32.12 16.00
C ASP A 370 7.30 -31.19 17.18
N ASP A 371 8.19 -30.19 16.99
CA ASP A 371 8.47 -29.18 18.03
C ASP A 371 7.23 -28.36 18.40
N VAL A 372 6.37 -28.05 17.44
CA VAL A 372 5.10 -27.33 17.67
C VAL A 372 4.16 -28.19 18.51
N MET A 373 4.04 -29.49 18.21
CA MET A 373 3.19 -30.42 18.97
C MET A 373 3.68 -30.56 20.41
N LYS A 374 5.00 -30.66 20.60
CA LYS A 374 5.63 -30.69 21.91
C LYS A 374 5.40 -29.40 22.72
N HIS A 375 5.47 -28.24 22.03
CA HIS A 375 5.22 -26.95 22.68
C HIS A 375 3.77 -26.85 23.17
N LYS A 376 2.79 -27.18 22.30
CA LYS A 376 1.36 -27.23 22.66
C LYS A 376 1.07 -28.17 23.85
N ALA A 377 1.68 -29.36 23.86
CA ALA A 377 1.55 -30.30 24.95
C ALA A 377 2.07 -29.75 26.30
N ASN A 378 3.12 -28.95 26.27
CA ASN A 378 3.69 -28.32 27.47
C ASN A 378 2.90 -27.09 27.96
N GLU A 379 2.19 -26.38 27.06
CA GLU A 379 1.45 -25.16 27.41
C GLU A 379 0.12 -25.46 28.13
N ASP A 380 -0.67 -26.38 27.62
CA ASP A 380 -2.04 -26.58 28.11
C ASP A 380 -2.24 -27.87 28.94
N ASN A 381 -1.28 -28.81 28.92
CA ASN A 381 -1.33 -30.08 29.61
C ASN A 381 -2.60 -30.92 29.38
N GLN A 382 -3.35 -30.66 28.27
CA GLN A 382 -4.60 -31.38 27.99
C GLN A 382 -4.36 -32.65 27.20
N MET A 383 -3.33 -32.66 26.35
CA MET A 383 -2.94 -33.78 25.51
C MET A 383 -1.43 -33.98 25.51
N THR A 384 -0.99 -35.21 25.29
CA THR A 384 0.42 -35.51 25.03
C THR A 384 0.84 -35.07 23.64
N GLU A 385 2.13 -34.93 23.41
CA GLU A 385 2.68 -34.61 22.09
C GLU A 385 2.13 -35.57 20.98
N LYS A 386 2.03 -36.85 21.28
CA LYS A 386 1.49 -37.86 20.37
C LYS A 386 0.01 -37.62 20.09
N GLU A 387 -0.80 -37.34 21.10
CA GLU A 387 -2.23 -37.07 20.95
C GLU A 387 -2.47 -35.78 20.14
N TYR A 388 -1.65 -34.74 20.35
CA TYR A 388 -1.68 -33.57 19.50
C TYR A 388 -1.35 -33.91 18.03
N LYS A 389 -0.31 -34.70 17.81
CA LYS A 389 0.09 -35.12 16.46
C LYS A 389 -1.03 -35.92 15.77
N ASP A 390 -1.64 -36.88 16.47
CA ASP A 390 -2.75 -37.67 15.95
C ASP A 390 -3.99 -36.81 15.66
N TYR A 391 -4.30 -35.84 16.52
CA TYR A 391 -5.40 -34.90 16.34
C TYR A 391 -5.22 -34.02 15.10
N TYR A 392 -4.05 -33.38 14.94
CA TYR A 392 -3.75 -32.55 13.77
C TYR A 392 -3.59 -33.42 12.51
N GLN A 393 -3.09 -34.65 12.62
CA GLN A 393 -3.00 -35.54 11.48
C GLN A 393 -4.40 -35.88 10.92
N LYS A 394 -5.37 -36.13 11.79
CA LYS A 394 -6.77 -36.33 11.40
C LYS A 394 -7.35 -35.06 10.75
N GLY A 395 -7.14 -33.90 11.37
CA GLY A 395 -7.69 -32.63 10.93
C GLY A 395 -7.12 -32.15 9.60
N TYR A 396 -5.82 -32.27 9.39
CA TYR A 396 -5.12 -31.70 8.22
C TYR A 396 -5.03 -32.65 7.04
N GLN A 397 -5.39 -33.92 7.20
CA GLN A 397 -5.26 -34.93 6.16
C GLN A 397 -5.87 -34.45 4.83
N THR A 398 -5.10 -34.49 3.75
CA THR A 398 -5.54 -34.10 2.42
C THR A 398 -4.63 -34.69 1.35
N ASN A 399 -5.17 -34.90 0.15
CA ASN A 399 -4.41 -35.21 -1.06
C ASN A 399 -4.32 -34.02 -2.03
N ILE A 400 -4.73 -32.83 -1.58
CA ILE A 400 -4.55 -31.57 -2.33
C ILE A 400 -3.29 -30.89 -1.81
N SER A 401 -2.22 -30.92 -2.59
CA SER A 401 -0.93 -30.38 -2.19
C SER A 401 -0.86 -28.84 -2.27
N ASN A 402 -1.55 -28.27 -3.27
CA ASN A 402 -1.55 -26.82 -3.49
C ASN A 402 -2.92 -26.33 -3.97
N ILE A 403 -3.22 -25.09 -3.63
CA ILE A 403 -4.39 -24.36 -4.11
C ILE A 403 -3.92 -23.04 -4.70
N ASN A 404 -4.43 -22.67 -5.88
CA ASN A 404 -4.25 -21.33 -6.45
C ASN A 404 -5.62 -20.68 -6.61
N ILE A 405 -5.80 -19.51 -6.01
CA ILE A 405 -7.06 -18.75 -6.00
C ILE A 405 -6.83 -17.45 -6.75
N THR A 406 -7.71 -17.14 -7.70
CA THR A 406 -7.77 -15.88 -8.43
C THR A 406 -9.12 -15.21 -8.18
N GLN A 407 -9.45 -14.15 -8.92
CA GLN A 407 -10.66 -13.36 -8.72
C GLN A 407 -11.96 -14.20 -8.62
N ASP A 408 -12.11 -15.24 -9.44
CA ASP A 408 -13.32 -16.08 -9.52
C ASP A 408 -13.03 -17.58 -9.65
N THR A 409 -11.75 -17.97 -9.58
CA THR A 409 -11.33 -19.32 -9.93
C THR A 409 -10.50 -19.93 -8.80
N ILE A 410 -10.78 -21.21 -8.50
CA ILE A 410 -9.95 -22.04 -7.62
C ILE A 410 -9.35 -23.17 -8.48
N THR A 411 -8.04 -23.32 -8.40
CA THR A 411 -7.28 -24.41 -9.02
C THR A 411 -6.68 -25.27 -7.92
N PHE A 412 -7.01 -26.57 -7.92
CA PHE A 412 -6.51 -27.54 -6.97
C PHE A 412 -5.46 -28.44 -7.63
N LYS A 413 -4.32 -28.61 -6.99
CA LYS A 413 -3.35 -29.66 -7.34
C LYS A 413 -3.61 -30.87 -6.44
N LYS A 414 -4.33 -31.84 -6.97
CA LYS A 414 -4.74 -33.07 -6.27
C LYS A 414 -3.97 -34.26 -6.87
N ASP A 415 -3.06 -34.85 -6.07
CA ASP A 415 -2.14 -35.86 -6.54
C ASP A 415 -1.42 -35.37 -7.83
N ASP A 416 -1.50 -36.11 -8.94
CA ASP A 416 -0.91 -35.71 -10.23
C ASP A 416 -1.85 -34.88 -11.12
N LYS A 417 -3.08 -34.61 -10.66
CA LYS A 417 -4.09 -33.86 -11.42
C LYS A 417 -4.15 -32.40 -11.02
N THR A 418 -4.43 -31.56 -12.00
CA THR A 418 -4.78 -30.14 -11.77
C THR A 418 -6.24 -29.92 -12.17
N LEU A 419 -7.08 -29.59 -11.20
CA LEU A 419 -8.51 -29.36 -11.37
C LEU A 419 -8.81 -27.89 -11.20
N LYS A 420 -9.48 -27.27 -12.18
CA LYS A 420 -9.79 -25.85 -12.20
C LYS A 420 -11.29 -25.59 -12.31
N GLY A 421 -11.85 -24.73 -11.44
CA GLY A 421 -13.26 -24.37 -11.45
C GLY A 421 -13.51 -22.92 -11.10
N GLN A 422 -14.60 -22.37 -11.61
CA GLN A 422 -15.12 -21.07 -11.26
C GLN A 422 -16.09 -21.20 -10.09
N TYR A 423 -15.92 -20.37 -9.07
CA TYR A 423 -16.73 -20.37 -7.86
C TYR A 423 -17.32 -18.98 -7.60
N LYS A 424 -18.58 -18.96 -7.18
CA LYS A 424 -19.28 -17.73 -6.75
C LYS A 424 -19.64 -17.82 -5.29
N TYR A 425 -19.57 -16.69 -4.61
CA TYR A 425 -20.00 -16.56 -3.22
C TYR A 425 -21.44 -17.04 -3.03
N ASP A 426 -21.68 -17.87 -2.02
CA ASP A 426 -22.97 -18.50 -1.71
C ASP A 426 -23.38 -18.31 -0.24
N GLY A 427 -22.89 -17.25 0.38
CA GLY A 427 -23.27 -16.86 1.75
C GLY A 427 -22.27 -17.27 2.82
N LYS A 428 -22.58 -16.86 4.04
CA LYS A 428 -21.84 -17.19 5.26
C LYS A 428 -22.75 -17.84 6.28
N ASP A 429 -22.17 -18.69 7.10
CA ASP A 429 -22.84 -19.38 8.20
C ASP A 429 -22.02 -19.23 9.48
N ILE A 430 -22.66 -18.79 10.57
CA ILE A 430 -22.04 -18.66 11.89
C ILE A 430 -22.24 -19.97 12.65
N LEU A 431 -21.17 -20.66 12.98
CA LEU A 431 -21.18 -21.89 13.76
C LEU A 431 -21.02 -21.56 15.23
N LYS A 432 -21.71 -22.30 16.09
CA LYS A 432 -21.54 -22.25 17.55
C LYS A 432 -20.99 -23.59 18.03
N TYR A 433 -19.84 -23.57 18.66
CA TYR A 433 -19.16 -24.77 19.15
C TYR A 433 -19.59 -25.08 20.61
N GLU A 434 -19.33 -26.32 21.05
CA GLU A 434 -19.72 -26.79 22.40
C GLU A 434 -19.09 -25.97 23.53
N LYS A 435 -17.86 -25.46 23.33
CA LYS A 435 -17.17 -24.58 24.30
C LYS A 435 -17.75 -23.17 24.36
N GLY A 436 -18.79 -22.85 23.55
CA GLY A 436 -19.45 -21.56 23.54
C GLY A 436 -18.82 -20.52 22.57
N ASN A 437 -17.64 -20.79 22.05
CA ASN A 437 -17.00 -19.99 21.00
C ASN A 437 -17.65 -20.25 19.63
N ARG A 438 -17.36 -19.42 18.65
CA ARG A 438 -18.01 -19.43 17.34
C ARG A 438 -16.97 -19.38 16.21
N GLY A 439 -17.38 -19.87 15.06
CA GLY A 439 -16.60 -19.74 13.82
C GLY A 439 -17.48 -19.27 12.69
N VAL A 440 -16.88 -18.77 11.61
CA VAL A 440 -17.59 -18.38 10.40
C VAL A 440 -17.10 -19.26 9.24
N ARG A 441 -18.05 -19.77 8.46
CA ARG A 441 -17.83 -20.49 7.21
C ARG A 441 -18.32 -19.64 6.06
N TYR A 442 -17.43 -19.26 5.17
CA TYR A 442 -17.74 -18.53 3.95
C TYR A 442 -17.86 -19.54 2.80
N SER A 443 -19.06 -19.67 2.25
CA SER A 443 -19.39 -20.68 1.23
C SER A 443 -19.25 -20.12 -0.17
N PHE A 444 -18.67 -20.93 -1.05
CA PHE A 444 -18.55 -20.64 -2.48
C PHE A 444 -19.07 -21.86 -3.27
N LYS A 445 -19.89 -21.60 -4.30
CA LYS A 445 -20.54 -22.62 -5.12
C LYS A 445 -19.88 -22.69 -6.50
N LEU A 446 -19.59 -23.90 -6.97
CA LEU A 446 -19.08 -24.16 -8.31
C LEU A 446 -20.12 -23.75 -9.36
N VAL A 447 -19.72 -22.90 -10.31
CA VAL A 447 -20.56 -22.40 -11.41
C VAL A 447 -20.03 -22.81 -12.78
N GLY A 448 -18.79 -23.31 -12.87
CA GLY A 448 -18.17 -23.78 -14.10
C GLY A 448 -16.84 -24.49 -13.86
N GLY A 449 -16.39 -25.29 -14.78
CA GLY A 449 -15.10 -25.97 -14.72
C GLY A 449 -15.18 -27.50 -14.71
N ASN A 450 -14.16 -28.15 -14.13
CA ASN A 450 -14.04 -29.61 -14.11
C ASN A 450 -15.14 -30.27 -13.27
N LYS A 451 -15.77 -31.32 -13.79
CA LYS A 451 -16.88 -32.04 -13.13
C LYS A 451 -16.45 -32.86 -11.88
N GLU A 452 -15.17 -33.13 -11.71
CA GLU A 452 -14.62 -33.83 -10.54
C GLU A 452 -14.47 -32.90 -9.32
N LEU A 453 -14.74 -31.58 -9.47
CA LEU A 453 -14.62 -30.58 -8.41
C LEU A 453 -15.82 -30.63 -7.47
N PRO A 454 -15.60 -30.34 -6.17
CA PRO A 454 -16.68 -30.24 -5.20
C PRO A 454 -17.62 -29.09 -5.57
N LYS A 455 -18.93 -29.31 -5.43
CA LYS A 455 -19.94 -28.29 -5.71
C LYS A 455 -19.87 -27.10 -4.75
N TYR A 456 -19.40 -27.34 -3.52
CA TYR A 456 -19.25 -26.33 -2.49
C TYR A 456 -17.86 -26.39 -1.89
N VAL A 457 -17.28 -25.21 -1.74
CA VAL A 457 -16.05 -24.98 -1.01
C VAL A 457 -16.37 -23.97 0.09
N GLN A 458 -15.95 -24.26 1.31
CA GLN A 458 -16.13 -23.35 2.45
C GLN A 458 -14.77 -23.03 3.06
N PHE A 459 -14.54 -21.75 3.34
CA PHE A 459 -13.33 -21.28 4.00
C PHE A 459 -13.63 -20.82 5.44
N SER A 460 -12.67 -21.03 6.31
CA SER A 460 -12.61 -20.46 7.65
C SER A 460 -11.15 -20.09 7.94
N ASP A 461 -10.90 -18.84 8.35
CA ASP A 461 -9.57 -18.30 8.60
C ASP A 461 -9.53 -17.40 9.84
N HIS A 462 -10.49 -17.60 10.77
CA HIS A 462 -10.68 -16.82 11.99
C HIS A 462 -11.08 -15.35 11.76
N ASN A 463 -11.09 -14.85 10.53
CA ASN A 463 -11.57 -13.52 10.20
C ASN A 463 -13.07 -13.49 9.99
N ILE A 464 -13.73 -12.43 10.45
CA ILE A 464 -15.20 -12.27 10.38
C ILE A 464 -15.64 -11.13 9.44
N ALA A 465 -14.68 -10.40 8.86
CA ALA A 465 -14.89 -9.28 7.94
C ALA A 465 -13.91 -9.38 6.76
N PRO A 466 -14.08 -8.60 5.68
CA PRO A 466 -13.15 -8.56 4.57
C PRO A 466 -11.72 -8.25 5.04
N LYS A 467 -10.84 -9.22 4.89
CA LYS A 467 -9.41 -9.14 5.18
C LYS A 467 -8.71 -10.20 4.34
N LYS A 468 -7.51 -9.94 3.84
CA LYS A 468 -6.71 -10.96 3.17
C LYS A 468 -6.38 -12.09 4.14
N ALA A 469 -6.65 -13.33 3.74
CA ALA A 469 -6.35 -14.48 4.57
C ALA A 469 -4.83 -14.67 4.69
N GLU A 470 -4.38 -14.93 5.91
CA GLU A 470 -2.99 -15.29 6.24
C GLU A 470 -2.79 -16.81 6.18
N HIS A 471 -3.83 -17.55 6.53
CA HIS A 471 -4.01 -18.98 6.31
C HIS A 471 -5.50 -19.27 6.20
N PHE A 472 -5.87 -20.48 5.84
CA PHE A 472 -7.28 -20.90 5.93
C PHE A 472 -7.43 -22.41 6.10
N HIS A 473 -8.54 -22.76 6.73
CA HIS A 473 -9.09 -24.11 6.73
C HIS A 473 -10.10 -24.24 5.58
N ILE A 474 -10.09 -25.34 4.86
CA ILE A 474 -10.99 -25.57 3.73
C ILE A 474 -11.85 -26.80 3.96
N PHE A 475 -13.13 -26.71 3.58
CA PHE A 475 -14.12 -27.76 3.69
C PHE A 475 -14.80 -27.88 2.33
N MET A 476 -14.98 -29.11 1.84
CA MET A 476 -15.38 -29.34 0.45
C MET A 476 -16.36 -30.50 0.32
N GLY A 477 -17.31 -30.38 -0.60
CA GLY A 477 -18.24 -31.46 -0.91
C GLY A 477 -19.39 -31.04 -1.83
N ASP A 478 -20.29 -31.97 -2.14
CA ASP A 478 -21.39 -31.73 -3.06
C ASP A 478 -22.70 -31.27 -2.41
N ASN A 479 -22.73 -31.25 -1.09
CA ASN A 479 -23.88 -30.80 -0.33
C ASN A 479 -23.45 -29.79 0.74
N LYS A 480 -23.90 -28.53 0.61
CA LYS A 480 -23.54 -27.41 1.48
C LYS A 480 -23.75 -27.72 2.97
N GLN A 481 -24.90 -28.30 3.33
CA GLN A 481 -25.27 -28.57 4.71
C GLN A 481 -24.43 -29.71 5.33
N LYS A 482 -24.02 -30.70 4.53
CA LYS A 482 -23.10 -31.75 5.00
C LYS A 482 -21.71 -31.18 5.24
N VAL A 483 -21.21 -30.32 4.32
CA VAL A 483 -19.93 -29.65 4.46
C VAL A 483 -19.91 -28.72 5.68
N LEU A 484 -21.02 -28.04 5.96
CA LEU A 484 -21.13 -27.16 7.12
C LEU A 484 -21.08 -27.90 8.46
N LYS A 485 -21.53 -29.17 8.51
CA LYS A 485 -21.48 -30.01 9.71
C LYS A 485 -20.14 -30.70 9.94
N GLU A 486 -19.21 -30.60 8.98
CA GLU A 486 -17.86 -31.17 9.13
C GLU A 486 -17.05 -30.34 10.12
N LEU A 487 -16.64 -30.95 11.24
CA LEU A 487 -15.88 -30.31 12.30
C LEU A 487 -14.57 -31.05 12.63
N ASP A 488 -14.41 -32.28 12.16
CA ASP A 488 -13.29 -33.17 12.51
C ASP A 488 -12.16 -33.15 11.48
N HIS A 489 -12.43 -32.62 10.30
CA HIS A 489 -11.50 -32.64 9.18
C HIS A 489 -11.43 -31.24 8.57
N TRP A 490 -10.30 -30.55 8.77
CA TRP A 490 -10.07 -29.15 8.39
C TRP A 490 -8.72 -28.95 7.71
N PRO A 491 -8.48 -29.48 6.50
CA PRO A 491 -7.24 -29.27 5.76
C PRO A 491 -6.86 -27.79 5.76
N THR A 492 -5.61 -27.51 6.13
CA THR A 492 -5.11 -26.15 6.37
C THR A 492 -4.04 -25.80 5.35
N TYR A 493 -4.10 -24.54 4.88
CA TYR A 493 -3.22 -24.03 3.85
C TYR A 493 -2.60 -22.70 4.28
N TYR A 494 -1.31 -22.57 4.03
CA TYR A 494 -0.52 -21.35 4.21
C TYR A 494 -0.02 -20.82 2.86
N PRO A 495 0.31 -19.52 2.74
CA PRO A 495 0.94 -18.99 1.53
C PRO A 495 2.16 -19.81 1.13
N LYS A 496 2.31 -20.05 -0.18
CA LYS A 496 3.37 -20.93 -0.70
C LYS A 496 4.78 -20.36 -0.56
N ASP A 497 4.89 -19.06 -0.39
CA ASP A 497 6.14 -18.34 -0.17
C ASP A 497 6.63 -18.36 1.30
N LEU A 498 5.80 -18.82 2.25
CA LEU A 498 6.24 -19.02 3.61
C LEU A 498 7.17 -20.23 3.74
N THR A 499 8.25 -20.04 4.48
CA THR A 499 9.18 -21.11 4.85
C THR A 499 8.59 -22.00 5.93
N LYS A 500 9.15 -23.21 6.11
CA LYS A 500 8.76 -24.12 7.19
C LYS A 500 8.85 -23.47 8.58
N GLU A 501 9.89 -22.67 8.82
CA GLU A 501 10.09 -21.99 10.11
C GLU A 501 9.08 -20.87 10.36
N GLN A 502 8.64 -20.17 9.30
CA GLN A 502 7.57 -19.18 9.42
C GLN A 502 6.23 -19.85 9.72
N ILE A 503 5.90 -20.96 9.04
CA ILE A 503 4.67 -21.73 9.32
C ILE A 503 4.66 -22.27 10.76
N LYS A 504 5.81 -22.74 11.29
CA LYS A 504 5.90 -23.17 12.70
C LYS A 504 5.55 -22.06 13.70
N LYS A 505 5.94 -20.83 13.40
CA LYS A 505 5.66 -19.66 14.27
C LYS A 505 4.17 -19.27 14.25
N GLU A 506 3.46 -19.55 13.16
CA GLU A 506 2.03 -19.24 12.98
C GLU A 506 1.10 -20.30 13.61
N MET A 507 1.63 -21.44 13.96
CA MET A 507 0.88 -22.57 14.53
C MET A 507 0.99 -22.67 16.06
#